data_6991fae1419a81a6e8a9440ad66cd718
#
_entry.id   6991fae1419a81a6e8a9440ad66cd718
#
_cell.length_a   1.000
_cell.length_b   1.000
_cell.length_c   1.000
_cell.angle_alpha   90.00
_cell.angle_beta   90.00
_cell.angle_gamma   90.00
#
_symmetry.space_group_name_H-M   'P 1'
#
loop_
_entity.id
_entity.type
_entity.pdbx_description
1 polymer ?
#
loop_
_entity_poly.entity_id
_entity_poly.type
_entity_poly.pdbx_seq_one_letter_code
_entity_poly.pdbx_strand_id
1 'polypeptide(L)'
;GDSAHTAHFSIGTGTKLAMEDALSVAACIQEQPSIETALKAYDEERLPVVKSTQRSAQASMEWFEEMAQYSNQEPVQFAFNLMTRSRRITYDNLLERDPAFVHEVDSWLLRNQISLGRVPEGTTPRPPMFLPFRMRGLELPNRVVVSPMDMYCSVDGVPGDFHMVHLGSRALGGAGLVMTEMVCISEQGRITQGCGGIWNTEQVNAWKKIVDFVHTTESKIGLQLGHSGRKGSTKLMWEGIDQPLDDGNWEIMSASAIPYLPNSQVPREMTRSDMDAVLADFVVSAKNADEAGFDLLEYHCAHGYLMSSFLTPVSNNRTDEYGGSLENRMR
;
A
#
# COMPACT_ATOMS: atom_id res chain seq x y z
N GLY A 1 4.67 -14.29 34.70
CA GLY A 1 5.09 -13.00 35.24
C GLY A 1 6.22 -12.37 34.40
N ASP A 2 6.86 -11.31 34.91
CA ASP A 2 7.82 -10.48 34.13
C ASP A 2 9.04 -11.25 33.63
N SER A 3 9.40 -12.37 34.25
CA SER A 3 10.49 -13.23 33.73
C SER A 3 10.17 -13.92 32.41
N ALA A 4 8.89 -14.14 32.13
CA ALA A 4 8.41 -14.78 30.91
C ALA A 4 7.71 -13.76 29.98
N HIS A 5 6.87 -12.89 30.56
CA HIS A 5 5.98 -12.01 29.81
C HIS A 5 5.96 -10.60 30.42
N THR A 6 6.63 -9.66 29.76
CA THR A 6 6.55 -8.24 30.11
C THR A 6 5.65 -7.50 29.10
N ALA A 7 4.94 -6.48 29.58
CA ALA A 7 4.18 -5.57 28.73
C ALA A 7 4.36 -4.14 29.23
N HIS A 8 4.45 -3.18 28.30
CA HIS A 8 4.57 -1.77 28.67
C HIS A 8 3.35 -1.33 29.49
N PHE A 9 3.58 -0.52 30.51
CA PHE A 9 2.55 -0.12 31.48
C PHE A 9 1.41 0.73 30.89
N SER A 10 1.60 1.31 29.70
CA SER A 10 0.64 2.23 29.06
C SER A 10 -0.75 1.66 28.81
N ILE A 11 -0.92 0.33 28.81
CA ILE A 11 -2.22 -0.31 28.66
C ILE A 11 -2.76 -0.93 29.97
N GLY A 12 -2.00 -0.85 31.06
CA GLY A 12 -2.42 -1.26 32.41
C GLY A 12 -2.68 -2.77 32.58
N THR A 13 -2.16 -3.64 31.71
CA THR A 13 -2.50 -5.08 31.72
C THR A 13 -1.45 -5.99 32.32
N GLY A 14 -0.30 -5.49 32.81
CA GLY A 14 0.80 -6.30 33.31
C GLY A 14 0.37 -7.19 34.51
N THR A 15 -0.33 -6.62 35.50
CA THR A 15 -0.84 -7.37 36.65
C THR A 15 -1.84 -8.45 36.24
N LYS A 16 -2.74 -8.14 35.29
CA LYS A 16 -3.70 -9.11 34.74
C LYS A 16 -2.97 -10.28 34.07
N LEU A 17 -1.98 -10.00 33.23
CA LEU A 17 -1.16 -11.05 32.60
C LEU A 17 -0.47 -11.93 33.61
N ALA A 18 0.14 -11.34 34.66
CA ALA A 18 0.82 -12.10 35.72
C ALA A 18 -0.14 -13.01 36.50
N MET A 19 -1.36 -12.55 36.76
CA MET A 19 -2.39 -13.37 37.41
C MET A 19 -2.84 -14.54 36.54
N GLU A 20 -3.10 -14.29 35.26
CA GLU A 20 -3.50 -15.30 34.27
C GLU A 20 -2.37 -16.33 34.06
N ASP A 21 -1.11 -15.88 34.01
CA ASP A 21 0.06 -16.76 33.91
C ASP A 21 0.19 -17.66 35.11
N ALA A 22 -0.03 -17.14 36.34
CA ALA A 22 0.02 -17.93 37.56
C ALA A 22 -1.08 -18.99 37.60
N LEU A 23 -2.30 -18.67 37.17
CA LEU A 23 -3.40 -19.62 37.10
C LEU A 23 -3.14 -20.71 36.03
N SER A 24 -2.69 -20.33 34.85
CA SER A 24 -2.41 -21.28 33.76
C SER A 24 -1.26 -22.24 34.11
N VAL A 25 -0.14 -21.72 34.64
CA VAL A 25 0.97 -22.61 35.02
C VAL A 25 0.58 -23.58 36.15
N ALA A 26 -0.21 -23.13 37.11
CA ALA A 26 -0.70 -23.99 38.19
C ALA A 26 -1.61 -25.11 37.65
N ALA A 27 -2.53 -24.78 36.75
CA ALA A 27 -3.39 -25.76 36.07
C ALA A 27 -2.57 -26.77 35.25
N CYS A 28 -1.63 -26.29 34.41
CA CYS A 28 -0.77 -27.16 33.63
C CYS A 28 0.06 -28.12 34.50
N ILE A 29 0.58 -27.67 35.64
CA ILE A 29 1.32 -28.54 36.56
C ILE A 29 0.42 -29.64 37.15
N GLN A 30 -0.85 -29.35 37.40
CA GLN A 30 -1.80 -30.33 37.92
C GLN A 30 -2.27 -31.34 36.87
N GLU A 31 -2.38 -30.93 35.63
CA GLU A 31 -2.97 -31.71 34.54
C GLU A 31 -1.94 -32.55 33.77
N GLN A 32 -0.68 -32.14 33.77
CA GLN A 32 0.35 -32.79 32.98
C GLN A 32 1.19 -33.79 33.77
N PRO A 33 1.69 -34.86 33.13
CA PRO A 33 2.41 -35.94 33.81
C PRO A 33 3.83 -35.55 34.25
N SER A 34 4.40 -34.46 33.73
CA SER A 34 5.73 -33.97 34.09
C SER A 34 5.82 -32.47 34.04
N ILE A 35 6.79 -31.88 34.72
CA ILE A 35 7.05 -30.42 34.68
C ILE A 35 7.40 -29.96 33.24
N GLU A 36 8.13 -30.76 32.51
CA GLU A 36 8.52 -30.44 31.12
C GLU A 36 7.28 -30.30 30.21
N THR A 37 6.36 -31.28 30.27
CA THR A 37 5.11 -31.21 29.50
C THR A 37 4.17 -30.11 30.01
N ALA A 38 4.17 -29.83 31.31
CA ALA A 38 3.39 -28.75 31.89
C ALA A 38 3.86 -27.37 31.39
N LEU A 39 5.17 -27.12 31.36
CA LEU A 39 5.71 -25.85 30.85
C LEU A 39 5.47 -25.68 29.34
N LYS A 40 5.55 -26.75 28.58
CA LYS A 40 5.23 -26.71 27.14
C LYS A 40 3.75 -26.37 26.93
N ALA A 41 2.84 -27.01 27.63
CA ALA A 41 1.40 -26.73 27.56
C ALA A 41 1.10 -25.27 27.96
N TYR A 42 1.74 -24.77 29.03
CA TYR A 42 1.64 -23.38 29.44
C TYR A 42 2.09 -22.40 28.34
N ASP A 43 3.24 -22.64 27.70
CA ASP A 43 3.72 -21.79 26.61
C ASP A 43 2.76 -21.81 25.42
N GLU A 44 2.26 -22.99 25.03
CA GLU A 44 1.30 -23.13 23.92
C GLU A 44 -0.01 -22.38 24.18
N GLU A 45 -0.52 -22.39 25.41
CA GLU A 45 -1.73 -21.70 25.82
C GLU A 45 -1.52 -20.17 25.91
N ARG A 46 -0.46 -19.75 26.59
CA ARG A 46 -0.28 -18.33 26.96
C ARG A 46 0.39 -17.47 25.91
N LEU A 47 1.32 -18.01 25.15
CA LEU A 47 2.13 -17.25 24.21
C LEU A 47 1.32 -16.44 23.17
N PRO A 48 0.23 -16.96 22.54
CA PRO A 48 -0.60 -16.19 21.63
C PRO A 48 -1.27 -14.98 22.30
N VAL A 49 -1.81 -15.15 23.51
CA VAL A 49 -2.50 -14.10 24.29
C VAL A 49 -1.51 -13.00 24.67
N VAL A 50 -0.35 -13.41 25.17
CA VAL A 50 0.71 -12.49 25.58
C VAL A 50 1.26 -11.71 24.41
N LYS A 51 1.58 -12.36 23.29
CA LYS A 51 2.03 -11.68 22.07
C LYS A 51 1.02 -10.65 21.56
N SER A 52 -0.28 -10.98 21.60
CA SER A 52 -1.34 -10.03 21.25
C SER A 52 -1.36 -8.81 22.19
N THR A 53 -1.19 -9.05 23.50
CA THR A 53 -1.15 -7.97 24.50
C THR A 53 0.10 -7.11 24.36
N GLN A 54 1.26 -7.73 24.13
CA GLN A 54 2.52 -7.01 23.91
C GLN A 54 2.47 -6.12 22.66
N ARG A 55 1.87 -6.58 21.55
CA ARG A 55 1.67 -5.74 20.36
C ARG A 55 0.82 -4.49 20.66
N SER A 56 -0.22 -4.66 21.45
CA SER A 56 -1.09 -3.54 21.85
C SER A 56 -0.38 -2.57 22.80
N ALA A 57 0.44 -3.10 23.70
CA ALA A 57 1.28 -2.31 24.60
C ALA A 57 2.34 -1.53 23.81
N GLN A 58 2.96 -2.15 22.81
CA GLN A 58 3.91 -1.52 21.91
C GLN A 58 3.26 -0.37 21.13
N ALA A 59 2.12 -0.60 20.51
CA ALA A 59 1.41 0.45 19.78
C ALA A 59 1.02 1.64 20.67
N SER A 60 0.62 1.36 21.92
CA SER A 60 0.30 2.40 22.88
C SER A 60 1.55 3.15 23.36
N MET A 61 2.69 2.48 23.52
CA MET A 61 3.97 3.09 23.88
C MET A 61 4.42 4.05 22.76
N GLU A 62 4.48 3.57 21.53
CA GLU A 62 4.85 4.36 20.34
C GLU A 62 3.97 5.62 20.22
N TRP A 63 2.67 5.50 20.46
CA TRP A 63 1.77 6.64 20.46
C TRP A 63 2.17 7.70 21.51
N PHE A 64 2.57 7.31 22.71
CA PHE A 64 3.03 8.25 23.74
C PHE A 64 4.40 8.85 23.42
N GLU A 65 5.33 8.09 22.84
CA GLU A 65 6.64 8.58 22.42
C GLU A 65 6.51 9.62 21.32
N GLU A 66 5.51 9.47 20.43
CA GLU A 66 5.24 10.37 19.32
C GLU A 66 4.15 11.41 19.64
N MET A 67 3.83 11.64 20.93
CA MET A 67 2.71 12.51 21.33
C MET A 67 2.79 13.92 20.73
N ALA A 68 3.98 14.44 20.43
CA ALA A 68 4.15 15.76 19.84
C ALA A 68 3.37 15.95 18.53
N GLN A 69 3.23 14.91 17.71
CA GLN A 69 2.46 14.96 16.45
C GLN A 69 0.94 15.11 16.67
N TYR A 70 0.44 14.76 17.86
CA TYR A 70 -0.98 14.83 18.21
C TYR A 70 -1.34 16.08 19.02
N SER A 71 -0.34 16.86 19.48
CA SER A 71 -0.52 17.97 20.42
C SER A 71 -1.38 19.13 19.87
N ASN A 72 -1.43 19.28 18.55
CA ASN A 72 -2.20 20.33 17.87
C ASN A 72 -3.58 19.85 17.38
N GLN A 73 -4.00 18.64 17.74
CA GLN A 73 -5.31 18.12 17.36
C GLN A 73 -6.42 18.80 18.19
N GLU A 74 -7.60 18.91 17.59
CA GLU A 74 -8.78 19.32 18.33
C GLU A 74 -9.15 18.28 19.41
N PRO A 75 -9.77 18.71 20.53
CA PRO A 75 -10.03 17.82 21.67
C PRO A 75 -10.76 16.52 21.33
N VAL A 76 -11.76 16.58 20.45
CA VAL A 76 -12.52 15.38 20.03
C VAL A 76 -11.66 14.41 19.21
N GLN A 77 -10.81 14.93 18.34
CA GLN A 77 -9.86 14.14 17.56
C GLN A 77 -8.80 13.50 18.46
N PHE A 78 -8.22 14.30 19.36
CA PHE A 78 -7.22 13.82 20.33
C PHE A 78 -7.81 12.71 21.22
N ALA A 79 -9.03 12.92 21.74
CA ALA A 79 -9.70 11.93 22.58
C ALA A 79 -9.91 10.60 21.84
N PHE A 80 -10.36 10.64 20.58
CA PHE A 80 -10.52 9.44 19.77
C PHE A 80 -9.20 8.71 19.54
N ASN A 81 -8.12 9.43 19.18
CA ASN A 81 -6.79 8.87 19.01
C ASN A 81 -6.25 8.24 20.30
N LEU A 82 -6.42 8.95 21.43
CA LEU A 82 -6.01 8.45 22.74
C LEU A 82 -6.73 7.16 23.11
N MET A 83 -8.03 7.06 22.88
CA MET A 83 -8.82 5.88 23.21
C MET A 83 -8.48 4.68 22.31
N THR A 84 -8.17 4.91 21.04
CA THR A 84 -7.89 3.84 20.08
C THR A 84 -6.40 3.50 19.93
N ARG A 85 -5.49 4.22 20.60
CA ARG A 85 -4.02 4.12 20.47
C ARG A 85 -3.46 2.70 20.56
N SER A 86 -4.04 1.85 21.39
CA SER A 86 -3.57 0.48 21.59
C SER A 86 -4.04 -0.51 20.54
N ARG A 87 -4.89 -0.08 19.61
CA ARG A 87 -5.57 -0.90 18.59
C ARG A 87 -6.45 -2.03 19.16
N ARG A 88 -6.69 -2.02 20.48
CA ARG A 88 -7.62 -2.95 21.16
C ARG A 88 -9.03 -2.40 21.23
N ILE A 89 -9.14 -1.10 21.35
CA ILE A 89 -10.41 -0.39 21.28
C ILE A 89 -10.53 0.11 19.85
N THR A 90 -11.52 -0.41 19.15
CA THR A 90 -11.82 -0.05 17.76
C THR A 90 -12.95 0.97 17.70
N TYR A 91 -13.21 1.51 16.53
CA TYR A 91 -14.38 2.32 16.24
C TYR A 91 -15.68 1.60 16.67
N ASP A 92 -15.83 0.33 16.28
CA ASP A 92 -17.03 -0.45 16.59
C ASP A 92 -17.22 -0.66 18.11
N ASN A 93 -16.13 -0.95 18.84
CA ASN A 93 -16.20 -1.08 20.29
C ASN A 93 -16.61 0.24 20.97
N LEU A 94 -16.17 1.38 20.46
CA LEU A 94 -16.59 2.69 20.97
C LEU A 94 -18.04 2.97 20.60
N LEU A 95 -18.47 2.62 19.39
CA LEU A 95 -19.86 2.79 18.96
C LEU A 95 -20.84 2.01 19.86
N GLU A 96 -20.48 0.80 20.31
CA GLU A 96 -21.27 0.03 21.25
C GLU A 96 -21.29 0.63 22.66
N ARG A 97 -20.16 1.22 23.12
CA ARG A 97 -20.02 1.72 24.49
C ARG A 97 -20.50 3.14 24.69
N ASP A 98 -20.22 3.99 23.70
CA ASP A 98 -20.56 5.42 23.71
C ASP A 98 -20.88 5.89 22.28
N PRO A 99 -22.10 5.57 21.77
CA PRO A 99 -22.50 5.98 20.44
C PRO A 99 -22.57 7.51 20.30
N ALA A 100 -22.83 8.25 21.37
CA ALA A 100 -22.87 9.70 21.31
C ALA A 100 -21.51 10.31 21.01
N PHE A 101 -20.45 9.80 21.67
CA PHE A 101 -19.08 10.20 21.39
C PHE A 101 -18.66 9.88 19.94
N VAL A 102 -18.97 8.69 19.44
CA VAL A 102 -18.64 8.31 18.07
C VAL A 102 -19.36 9.20 17.05
N HIS A 103 -20.65 9.51 17.27
CA HIS A 103 -21.38 10.45 16.43
C HIS A 103 -20.80 11.87 16.46
N GLU A 104 -20.27 12.32 17.61
CA GLU A 104 -19.56 13.58 17.70
C GLU A 104 -18.28 13.58 16.88
N VAL A 105 -17.48 12.49 16.93
CA VAL A 105 -16.28 12.28 16.14
C VAL A 105 -16.59 12.31 14.64
N ASP A 106 -17.61 11.54 14.21
CA ASP A 106 -18.01 11.50 12.80
C ASP A 106 -18.52 12.86 12.30
N SER A 107 -19.28 13.55 13.12
CA SER A 107 -19.79 14.89 12.80
C SER A 107 -18.65 15.93 12.74
N TRP A 108 -17.68 15.83 13.65
CA TRP A 108 -16.49 16.67 13.63
C TRP A 108 -15.68 16.44 12.35
N LEU A 109 -15.39 15.17 12.03
CA LEU A 109 -14.64 14.80 10.83
C LEU A 109 -15.34 15.32 9.58
N LEU A 110 -16.63 15.10 9.46
CA LEU A 110 -17.43 15.54 8.31
C LEU A 110 -17.33 17.07 8.14
N ARG A 111 -17.57 17.87 9.20
CA ARG A 111 -17.44 19.34 9.14
C ARG A 111 -16.07 19.77 8.70
N ASN A 112 -15.01 19.16 9.25
CA ASN A 112 -13.63 19.43 8.88
C ASN A 112 -13.36 19.12 7.40
N GLN A 113 -13.82 17.97 6.91
CA GLN A 113 -13.60 17.56 5.52
C GLN A 113 -14.41 18.40 4.52
N ILE A 114 -15.61 18.87 4.88
CA ILE A 114 -16.38 19.84 4.09
C ILE A 114 -15.64 21.18 4.02
N SER A 115 -15.14 21.70 5.15
CA SER A 115 -14.41 22.97 5.18
C SER A 115 -13.13 22.95 4.35
N LEU A 116 -12.51 21.80 4.18
CA LEU A 116 -11.36 21.57 3.31
C LEU A 116 -11.75 21.30 1.83
N GLY A 117 -13.02 21.34 1.48
CA GLY A 117 -13.52 21.02 0.14
C GLY A 117 -13.33 19.56 -0.30
N ARG A 118 -13.02 18.67 0.64
CA ARG A 118 -12.74 17.24 0.37
C ARG A 118 -13.97 16.35 0.39
N VAL A 119 -15.07 16.83 0.93
CA VAL A 119 -16.36 16.14 0.98
C VAL A 119 -17.43 17.13 0.48
N PRO A 120 -18.40 16.69 -0.34
CA PRO A 120 -19.50 17.53 -0.79
C PRO A 120 -20.36 18.05 0.39
N GLU A 121 -20.87 19.27 0.25
CA GLU A 121 -21.90 19.80 1.15
C GLU A 121 -23.16 18.92 1.11
N GLY A 122 -23.87 18.83 2.23
CA GLY A 122 -25.07 17.99 2.35
C GLY A 122 -24.79 16.50 2.59
N THR A 123 -23.53 16.06 2.64
CA THR A 123 -23.17 14.71 3.06
C THR A 123 -23.58 14.49 4.52
N THR A 124 -24.17 13.32 4.82
CA THR A 124 -24.51 12.93 6.19
C THR A 124 -23.34 12.27 6.91
N PRO A 125 -23.22 12.42 8.25
CA PRO A 125 -22.23 11.69 9.04
C PRO A 125 -22.30 10.18 8.84
N ARG A 126 -21.16 9.55 8.69
CA ARG A 126 -20.99 8.09 8.55
C ARG A 126 -19.58 7.71 8.93
N PRO A 127 -19.27 6.40 9.13
CA PRO A 127 -17.92 5.96 9.43
C PRO A 127 -16.90 6.54 8.45
N PRO A 128 -15.74 6.97 8.91
CA PRO A 128 -14.76 7.73 8.09
C PRO A 128 -14.39 7.11 6.75
N MET A 129 -14.27 5.77 6.70
CA MET A 129 -13.93 5.04 5.48
C MET A 129 -15.02 5.12 4.40
N PHE A 130 -16.26 5.38 4.78
CA PHE A 130 -17.39 5.50 3.86
C PHE A 130 -17.74 6.95 3.49
N LEU A 131 -17.00 7.94 4.02
CA LEU A 131 -17.13 9.31 3.55
C LEU A 131 -16.61 9.44 2.11
N PRO A 132 -17.31 10.15 1.23
CA PRO A 132 -16.77 10.49 -0.08
C PRO A 132 -15.45 11.24 0.07
N PHE A 133 -14.67 11.24 -0.99
CA PHE A 133 -13.42 12.01 -1.04
C PHE A 133 -13.26 12.70 -2.38
N ARG A 134 -13.11 14.02 -2.33
CA ARG A 134 -12.86 14.84 -3.53
C ARG A 134 -11.39 15.20 -3.64
N MET A 135 -10.82 14.95 -4.81
CA MET A 135 -9.45 15.30 -5.16
C MET A 135 -9.46 15.97 -6.54
N ARG A 136 -9.25 17.27 -6.58
CA ARG A 136 -9.44 18.08 -7.79
C ARG A 136 -10.84 17.86 -8.40
N GLY A 137 -10.93 17.40 -9.65
CA GLY A 137 -12.17 17.07 -10.34
C GLY A 137 -12.72 15.66 -10.06
N LEU A 138 -11.93 14.79 -9.40
CA LEU A 138 -12.34 13.42 -9.09
C LEU A 138 -13.08 13.36 -7.75
N GLU A 139 -14.23 12.70 -7.74
CA GLU A 139 -14.99 12.40 -6.53
C GLU A 139 -15.09 10.88 -6.38
N LEU A 140 -14.57 10.36 -5.27
CA LEU A 140 -14.68 8.97 -4.86
C LEU A 140 -15.89 8.78 -3.96
N PRO A 141 -16.71 7.74 -4.14
CA PRO A 141 -17.91 7.49 -3.34
C PRO A 141 -17.58 7.09 -1.89
N ASN A 142 -16.39 6.56 -1.66
CA ASN A 142 -15.85 6.20 -0.34
C ASN A 142 -14.30 6.18 -0.40
N ARG A 143 -13.65 5.91 0.74
CA ARG A 143 -12.18 5.95 0.87
C ARG A 143 -11.52 4.58 0.81
N VAL A 144 -12.25 3.56 0.36
CA VAL A 144 -11.68 2.23 0.13
C VAL A 144 -11.00 2.21 -1.23
N VAL A 145 -9.69 2.03 -1.23
CA VAL A 145 -8.87 1.97 -2.43
C VAL A 145 -8.26 0.58 -2.56
N VAL A 146 -8.47 -0.06 -3.71
CA VAL A 146 -7.75 -1.28 -4.07
C VAL A 146 -6.40 -0.84 -4.65
N SER A 147 -5.33 -1.14 -3.92
CA SER A 147 -3.96 -0.75 -4.31
C SER A 147 -3.49 -1.45 -5.58
N PRO A 148 -2.53 -0.88 -6.32
CA PRO A 148 -1.85 -1.55 -7.44
C PRO A 148 -1.22 -2.88 -7.02
N MET A 149 -1.43 -3.92 -7.82
CA MET A 149 -0.85 -5.25 -7.62
C MET A 149 -0.51 -5.87 -8.96
N ASP A 150 0.76 -6.17 -9.21
CA ASP A 150 1.22 -6.80 -10.44
C ASP A 150 0.74 -8.27 -10.51
N MET A 151 0.12 -8.64 -11.62
CA MET A 151 -0.47 -9.96 -11.84
C MET A 151 0.29 -10.76 -12.89
N TYR A 152 1.09 -10.12 -13.72
CA TYR A 152 1.93 -10.73 -14.76
C TYR A 152 1.19 -11.70 -15.67
N CYS A 153 -0.04 -11.40 -16.06
CA CYS A 153 -0.88 -12.25 -16.89
C CYS A 153 -1.36 -11.59 -18.20
N SER A 154 -0.76 -10.47 -18.58
CA SER A 154 -0.96 -9.85 -19.88
C SER A 154 -0.21 -10.62 -20.98
N VAL A 155 -0.72 -10.60 -22.18
CA VAL A 155 -0.06 -11.15 -23.38
C VAL A 155 0.29 -9.97 -24.29
N ASP A 156 1.56 -9.80 -24.59
CA ASP A 156 2.09 -8.68 -25.39
C ASP A 156 1.64 -7.29 -24.86
N GLY A 157 1.54 -7.20 -23.53
CA GLY A 157 1.07 -6.00 -22.85
C GLY A 157 -0.45 -5.78 -22.89
N VAL A 158 -1.22 -6.66 -23.54
CA VAL A 158 -2.67 -6.55 -23.63
C VAL A 158 -3.34 -7.17 -22.41
N PRO A 159 -4.14 -6.40 -21.62
CA PRO A 159 -4.90 -6.97 -20.50
C PRO A 159 -6.03 -7.86 -21.02
N GLY A 160 -6.25 -8.99 -20.34
CA GLY A 160 -7.25 -9.99 -20.71
C GLY A 160 -8.40 -10.11 -19.71
N ASP A 161 -9.16 -11.20 -19.83
CA ASP A 161 -10.33 -11.50 -19.00
C ASP A 161 -9.99 -11.56 -17.51
N PHE A 162 -8.79 -12.00 -17.15
CA PHE A 162 -8.35 -12.01 -15.76
C PHE A 162 -8.37 -10.60 -15.16
N HIS A 163 -7.88 -9.59 -15.89
CA HIS A 163 -7.90 -8.19 -15.46
C HIS A 163 -9.33 -7.68 -15.32
N MET A 164 -10.21 -8.03 -16.25
CA MET A 164 -11.64 -7.70 -16.17
C MET A 164 -12.28 -8.28 -14.90
N VAL A 165 -12.08 -9.56 -14.65
CA VAL A 165 -12.64 -10.24 -13.45
C VAL A 165 -12.02 -9.67 -12.17
N HIS A 166 -10.70 -9.47 -12.15
CA HIS A 166 -10.00 -8.96 -10.98
C HIS A 166 -10.47 -7.54 -10.62
N LEU A 167 -10.37 -6.59 -11.52
CA LEU A 167 -10.72 -5.19 -11.27
C LEU A 167 -12.23 -5.01 -11.14
N GLY A 168 -13.01 -5.64 -12.03
CA GLY A 168 -14.46 -5.55 -12.03
C GLY A 168 -15.12 -6.12 -10.76
N SER A 169 -14.61 -7.23 -10.22
CA SER A 169 -15.15 -7.80 -8.98
C SER A 169 -14.93 -6.89 -7.77
N ARG A 170 -13.81 -6.14 -7.73
CA ARG A 170 -13.55 -5.15 -6.65
C ARG A 170 -14.45 -3.94 -6.77
N ALA A 171 -14.69 -3.48 -8.01
CA ALA A 171 -15.64 -2.42 -8.28
C ALA A 171 -17.07 -2.82 -7.88
N LEU A 172 -17.52 -4.01 -8.26
CA LEU A 172 -18.81 -4.58 -7.79
C LEU A 172 -18.87 -4.75 -6.28
N GLY A 173 -17.73 -4.99 -5.62
CA GLY A 173 -17.61 -5.05 -4.16
C GLY A 173 -17.73 -3.69 -3.46
N GLY A 174 -17.84 -2.58 -4.21
CA GLY A 174 -18.07 -1.23 -3.68
C GLY A 174 -16.81 -0.47 -3.27
N ALA A 175 -15.61 -0.84 -3.75
CA ALA A 175 -14.42 -0.02 -3.57
C ALA A 175 -14.63 1.36 -4.21
N GLY A 176 -14.19 2.44 -3.54
CA GLY A 176 -14.30 3.79 -4.09
C GLY A 176 -13.38 4.04 -5.26
N LEU A 177 -12.21 3.42 -5.24
CA LEU A 177 -11.22 3.47 -6.32
C LEU A 177 -10.57 2.09 -6.49
N VAL A 178 -10.47 1.64 -7.73
CA VAL A 178 -9.71 0.44 -8.09
C VAL A 178 -8.50 0.86 -8.91
N MET A 179 -7.30 0.47 -8.47
CA MET A 179 -6.07 0.74 -9.21
C MET A 179 -5.66 -0.47 -10.04
N THR A 180 -5.14 -0.22 -11.23
CA THR A 180 -4.51 -1.28 -12.02
C THR A 180 -3.19 -1.74 -11.38
N GLU A 181 -2.63 -2.82 -11.87
CA GLU A 181 -1.20 -3.13 -11.70
C GLU A 181 -0.33 -2.00 -12.31
N MET A 182 1.00 -2.08 -12.11
CA MET A 182 1.91 -1.18 -12.83
C MET A 182 1.82 -1.44 -14.34
N VAL A 183 1.20 -0.52 -15.07
CA VAL A 183 1.07 -0.56 -16.52
C VAL A 183 2.27 0.15 -17.15
N CYS A 184 2.96 -0.56 -18.05
CA CYS A 184 4.20 -0.11 -18.63
C CYS A 184 3.96 0.88 -19.77
N ILE A 185 4.83 1.89 -19.83
CA ILE A 185 4.78 2.95 -20.87
C ILE A 185 5.37 2.53 -22.20
N SER A 186 6.15 1.43 -22.21
CA SER A 186 6.79 0.88 -23.40
C SER A 186 7.09 -0.60 -23.20
N GLU A 187 7.42 -1.29 -24.29
CA GLU A 187 7.84 -2.68 -24.24
C GLU A 187 9.07 -2.90 -23.37
N GLN A 188 10.05 -2.01 -23.46
CA GLN A 188 11.27 -2.05 -22.66
C GLN A 188 11.02 -1.73 -21.17
N GLY A 189 9.94 -1.01 -20.86
CA GLY A 189 9.55 -0.66 -19.50
C GLY A 189 8.99 -1.82 -18.68
N ARG A 190 8.78 -3.00 -19.24
CA ARG A 190 8.21 -4.15 -18.55
C ARG A 190 9.17 -4.73 -17.51
N ILE A 191 8.61 -5.22 -16.40
CA ILE A 191 9.33 -6.03 -15.42
C ILE A 191 9.52 -7.43 -16.00
N THR A 192 8.42 -8.05 -16.41
CA THR A 192 8.35 -9.38 -17.02
C THR A 192 7.58 -9.32 -18.35
N GLN A 193 7.62 -10.40 -19.11
CA GLN A 193 6.82 -10.53 -20.34
C GLN A 193 5.31 -10.44 -20.06
N GLY A 194 4.87 -10.78 -18.85
CA GLY A 194 3.46 -10.76 -18.44
C GLY A 194 2.93 -9.40 -17.97
N CYS A 195 3.72 -8.33 -17.99
CA CYS A 195 3.26 -6.99 -17.61
C CYS A 195 2.25 -6.41 -18.60
N GLY A 196 1.25 -5.68 -18.07
CA GLY A 196 0.35 -4.86 -18.87
C GLY A 196 1.05 -3.64 -19.45
N GLY A 197 0.55 -3.14 -20.57
CA GLY A 197 1.04 -1.95 -21.27
C GLY A 197 -0.08 -1.03 -21.72
N ILE A 198 0.29 0.20 -22.12
CA ILE A 198 -0.66 1.16 -22.70
C ILE A 198 0.01 2.04 -23.77
N TRP A 199 0.99 1.51 -24.46
CA TRP A 199 1.76 2.26 -25.49
C TRP A 199 1.20 2.12 -26.90
N ASN A 200 0.18 1.30 -27.16
CA ASN A 200 -0.43 1.12 -28.47
C ASN A 200 -1.97 1.02 -28.40
N THR A 201 -2.62 1.16 -29.55
CA THR A 201 -4.08 1.20 -29.69
C THR A 201 -4.77 -0.09 -29.26
N GLU A 202 -4.15 -1.26 -29.46
CA GLU A 202 -4.73 -2.54 -29.05
C GLU A 202 -4.87 -2.61 -27.53
N GLN A 203 -3.82 -2.21 -26.80
CA GLN A 203 -3.80 -2.13 -25.34
C GLN A 203 -4.82 -1.10 -24.84
N VAL A 204 -4.90 0.08 -25.46
CA VAL A 204 -5.90 1.11 -25.13
C VAL A 204 -7.32 0.55 -25.25
N ASN A 205 -7.64 -0.11 -26.35
CA ASN A 205 -8.95 -0.71 -26.56
C ASN A 205 -9.28 -1.82 -25.56
N ALA A 206 -8.28 -2.59 -25.15
CA ALA A 206 -8.46 -3.63 -24.14
C ALA A 206 -8.71 -3.02 -22.75
N TRP A 207 -7.94 -2.01 -22.35
CA TRP A 207 -8.16 -1.27 -21.10
C TRP A 207 -9.50 -0.56 -21.10
N LYS A 208 -9.89 0.06 -22.22
CA LYS A 208 -11.19 0.74 -22.31
C LYS A 208 -12.36 -0.16 -21.95
N LYS A 209 -12.37 -1.42 -22.36
CA LYS A 209 -13.43 -2.36 -22.02
C LYS A 209 -13.55 -2.57 -20.49
N ILE A 210 -12.40 -2.60 -19.81
CA ILE A 210 -12.33 -2.77 -18.35
C ILE A 210 -12.82 -1.49 -17.66
N VAL A 211 -12.37 -0.33 -18.13
CA VAL A 211 -12.80 0.98 -17.64
C VAL A 211 -14.31 1.15 -17.80
N ASP A 212 -14.83 0.89 -19.00
CA ASP A 212 -16.26 0.98 -19.30
C ASP A 212 -17.09 0.07 -18.36
N PHE A 213 -16.60 -1.13 -18.06
CA PHE A 213 -17.25 -2.02 -17.10
C PHE A 213 -17.23 -1.45 -15.68
N VAL A 214 -16.08 -0.96 -15.19
CA VAL A 214 -15.99 -0.36 -13.86
C VAL A 214 -16.92 0.84 -13.75
N HIS A 215 -17.04 1.66 -14.78
CA HIS A 215 -17.94 2.79 -14.81
C HIS A 215 -19.45 2.41 -14.84
N THR A 216 -19.80 1.14 -15.00
CA THR A 216 -21.17 0.68 -14.75
C THR A 216 -21.49 0.60 -13.26
N THR A 217 -20.50 0.71 -12.40
CA THR A 217 -20.60 0.77 -10.93
C THR A 217 -20.39 2.21 -10.44
N GLU A 218 -20.44 2.43 -9.12
CA GLU A 218 -20.08 3.73 -8.53
C GLU A 218 -18.55 3.92 -8.37
N SER A 219 -17.78 2.86 -8.56
CA SER A 219 -16.31 2.89 -8.41
C SER A 219 -15.63 3.74 -9.47
N LYS A 220 -14.49 4.30 -9.10
CA LYS A 220 -13.55 4.93 -10.02
C LYS A 220 -12.40 3.98 -10.31
N ILE A 221 -11.72 4.18 -11.44
CA ILE A 221 -10.56 3.38 -11.83
C ILE A 221 -9.36 4.26 -12.13
N GLY A 222 -8.22 3.94 -11.50
CA GLY A 222 -6.94 4.59 -11.72
C GLY A 222 -5.95 3.69 -12.42
N LEU A 223 -5.08 4.28 -13.22
CA LEU A 223 -3.96 3.60 -13.87
C LEU A 223 -2.65 3.97 -13.17
N GLN A 224 -1.87 2.97 -12.75
CA GLN A 224 -0.50 3.21 -12.31
C GLN A 224 0.44 3.06 -13.50
N LEU A 225 1.08 4.16 -13.93
CA LEU A 225 2.08 4.18 -14.99
C LEU A 225 3.48 3.96 -14.43
N GLY A 226 4.27 3.10 -15.09
CA GLY A 226 5.63 2.84 -14.64
C GLY A 226 6.56 2.36 -15.76
N HIS A 227 7.83 2.31 -15.39
CA HIS A 227 8.92 1.72 -16.16
C HIS A 227 9.85 1.00 -15.18
N SER A 228 10.10 -0.29 -15.41
CA SER A 228 10.83 -1.17 -14.50
C SER A 228 12.26 -0.73 -14.18
N GLY A 229 12.89 0.03 -15.09
CA GLY A 229 14.28 0.43 -14.91
C GLY A 229 15.21 -0.79 -14.81
N ARG A 230 16.10 -0.78 -13.81
CA ARG A 230 17.06 -1.86 -13.54
C ARG A 230 16.46 -3.17 -13.03
N LYS A 231 15.15 -3.22 -12.81
CA LYS A 231 14.41 -4.41 -12.36
C LYS A 231 13.63 -5.07 -13.49
N GLY A 232 13.83 -4.65 -14.73
CA GLY A 232 13.19 -5.22 -15.89
C GLY A 232 13.88 -6.48 -16.43
N SER A 233 13.28 -7.09 -17.46
CA SER A 233 13.82 -8.27 -18.15
C SER A 233 14.00 -9.47 -17.23
N THR A 234 12.96 -9.75 -16.42
CA THR A 234 12.96 -10.84 -15.44
C THR A 234 11.93 -11.91 -15.77
N LYS A 235 12.12 -13.11 -15.18
CA LYS A 235 11.16 -14.21 -15.18
C LYS A 235 9.84 -13.79 -14.53
N LEU A 236 8.76 -14.49 -14.84
CA LEU A 236 7.52 -14.37 -14.09
C LEU A 236 7.77 -14.75 -12.62
N MET A 237 7.05 -14.10 -11.69
CA MET A 237 7.31 -14.22 -10.25
C MET A 237 7.33 -15.68 -9.77
N TRP A 238 6.45 -16.53 -10.29
CA TRP A 238 6.36 -17.96 -9.93
C TRP A 238 7.42 -18.85 -10.58
N GLU A 239 8.17 -18.34 -11.55
CA GLU A 239 9.31 -19.01 -12.19
C GLU A 239 10.64 -18.64 -11.54
N GLY A 240 10.67 -17.48 -10.89
CA GLY A 240 11.85 -16.96 -10.17
C GLY A 240 11.76 -15.46 -9.92
N ILE A 241 11.47 -15.08 -8.66
CA ILE A 241 11.37 -13.67 -8.26
C ILE A 241 12.69 -12.94 -8.56
N ASP A 242 12.59 -11.83 -9.31
CA ASP A 242 13.71 -10.94 -9.66
C ASP A 242 14.89 -11.65 -10.39
N GLN A 243 14.67 -12.85 -10.93
CA GLN A 243 15.69 -13.57 -11.69
C GLN A 243 15.69 -13.13 -13.16
N PRO A 244 16.87 -12.89 -13.78
CA PRO A 244 16.94 -12.63 -15.21
C PRO A 244 16.31 -13.78 -16.02
N LEU A 245 15.83 -13.47 -17.23
CA LEU A 245 15.40 -14.50 -18.17
C LEU A 245 16.61 -15.39 -18.52
N ASP A 246 16.36 -16.68 -18.78
CA ASP A 246 17.41 -17.60 -19.24
C ASP A 246 17.83 -17.28 -20.69
N ASP A 247 16.89 -16.75 -21.48
CA ASP A 247 17.06 -16.33 -22.88
C ASP A 247 16.09 -15.20 -23.22
N GLY A 248 16.37 -14.43 -24.28
CA GLY A 248 15.49 -13.35 -24.73
C GLY A 248 15.48 -12.09 -23.85
N ASN A 249 16.53 -11.88 -23.07
CA ASN A 249 16.67 -10.67 -22.27
C ASN A 249 16.70 -9.43 -23.17
N TRP A 250 15.88 -8.43 -22.83
CA TRP A 250 15.96 -7.12 -23.47
C TRP A 250 16.87 -6.15 -22.70
N GLU A 251 17.35 -5.12 -23.37
CA GLU A 251 18.17 -4.09 -22.73
C GLU A 251 17.35 -3.35 -21.67
N ILE A 252 17.93 -3.19 -20.48
CA ILE A 252 17.36 -2.41 -19.39
C ILE A 252 18.16 -1.13 -19.15
N MET A 253 17.51 -0.07 -18.70
CA MET A 253 18.10 1.24 -18.46
C MET A 253 17.84 1.71 -17.02
N SER A 254 18.73 2.55 -16.49
CA SER A 254 18.60 3.13 -15.14
C SER A 254 19.35 4.45 -15.06
N ALA A 255 19.24 5.15 -13.93
CA ALA A 255 20.01 6.35 -13.63
C ALA A 255 21.51 6.10 -13.73
N SER A 256 21.98 4.93 -13.28
CA SER A 256 23.38 4.50 -13.34
C SER A 256 23.48 3.01 -13.62
N ALA A 257 24.64 2.54 -14.09
CA ALA A 257 24.93 1.14 -14.40
C ALA A 257 25.11 0.28 -13.14
N ILE A 258 24.13 0.29 -12.24
CA ILE A 258 24.14 -0.44 -10.97
C ILE A 258 23.06 -1.52 -11.01
N PRO A 259 23.41 -2.83 -11.00
CA PRO A 259 22.44 -3.90 -11.03
C PRO A 259 21.58 -3.91 -9.75
N TYR A 260 20.38 -4.50 -9.83
CA TYR A 260 19.49 -4.61 -8.68
C TYR A 260 20.00 -5.63 -7.64
N LEU A 261 20.30 -6.84 -8.08
CA LEU A 261 20.92 -7.90 -7.31
C LEU A 261 22.26 -8.31 -7.95
N PRO A 262 23.15 -9.00 -7.24
CA PRO A 262 24.46 -9.42 -7.80
C PRO A 262 24.35 -10.25 -9.09
N ASN A 263 23.27 -10.98 -9.29
CA ASN A 263 22.99 -11.81 -10.47
C ASN A 263 22.04 -11.15 -11.47
N SER A 264 21.54 -9.93 -11.19
CA SER A 264 20.68 -9.20 -12.12
C SER A 264 21.48 -8.68 -13.33
N GLN A 265 20.78 -8.49 -14.44
CA GLN A 265 21.35 -7.79 -15.60
C GLN A 265 21.83 -6.39 -15.18
N VAL A 266 23.00 -5.98 -15.66
CA VAL A 266 23.51 -4.62 -15.44
C VAL A 266 22.76 -3.67 -16.38
N PRO A 267 22.04 -2.65 -15.86
CA PRO A 267 21.36 -1.70 -16.72
C PRO A 267 22.37 -0.77 -17.42
N ARG A 268 22.04 -0.33 -18.61
CA ARG A 268 22.75 0.77 -19.24
C ARG A 268 22.41 2.09 -18.54
N GLU A 269 23.41 2.90 -18.27
CA GLU A 269 23.19 4.27 -17.77
C GLU A 269 22.50 5.11 -18.85
N MET A 270 21.39 5.80 -18.48
CA MET A 270 20.62 6.62 -19.42
C MET A 270 21.40 7.84 -19.84
N THR A 271 21.39 8.09 -21.15
CA THR A 271 21.79 9.37 -21.74
C THR A 271 20.63 10.37 -21.63
N ARG A 272 20.89 11.64 -21.93
CA ARG A 272 19.83 12.66 -22.02
C ARG A 272 18.77 12.28 -23.06
N SER A 273 19.19 11.75 -24.21
CA SER A 273 18.28 11.31 -25.25
C SER A 273 17.35 10.18 -24.81
N ASP A 274 17.86 9.24 -23.98
CA ASP A 274 17.03 8.19 -23.40
C ASP A 274 15.98 8.77 -22.43
N MET A 275 16.39 9.74 -21.61
CA MET A 275 15.44 10.41 -20.69
C MET A 275 14.34 11.14 -21.47
N ASP A 276 14.69 11.84 -22.55
CA ASP A 276 13.74 12.54 -23.41
C ASP A 276 12.77 11.55 -24.09
N ALA A 277 13.27 10.39 -24.54
CA ALA A 277 12.43 9.32 -25.11
C ALA A 277 11.46 8.73 -24.08
N VAL A 278 11.95 8.40 -22.88
CA VAL A 278 11.09 7.89 -21.79
C VAL A 278 10.05 8.91 -21.35
N LEU A 279 10.41 10.21 -21.31
CA LEU A 279 9.45 11.27 -21.05
C LEU A 279 8.35 11.31 -22.13
N ALA A 280 8.73 11.17 -23.40
CA ALA A 280 7.76 11.09 -24.50
C ALA A 280 6.85 9.88 -24.36
N ASP A 281 7.37 8.72 -23.98
CA ASP A 281 6.58 7.50 -23.72
C ASP A 281 5.58 7.70 -22.56
N PHE A 282 5.98 8.35 -21.47
CA PHE A 282 5.03 8.73 -20.40
C PHE A 282 3.92 9.65 -20.90
N VAL A 283 4.25 10.64 -21.72
CA VAL A 283 3.26 11.57 -22.31
C VAL A 283 2.28 10.84 -23.24
N VAL A 284 2.77 9.94 -24.08
CA VAL A 284 1.92 9.11 -24.95
C VAL A 284 1.02 8.22 -24.10
N SER A 285 1.57 7.51 -23.14
CA SER A 285 0.82 6.61 -22.26
C SER A 285 -0.24 7.34 -21.43
N ALA A 286 0.07 8.57 -20.96
CA ALA A 286 -0.93 9.39 -20.26
C ALA A 286 -2.10 9.79 -21.16
N LYS A 287 -1.85 10.14 -22.44
CA LYS A 287 -2.90 10.42 -23.42
C LYS A 287 -3.73 9.17 -23.75
N ASN A 288 -3.07 8.04 -23.88
CA ASN A 288 -3.72 6.75 -24.11
C ASN A 288 -4.61 6.35 -22.93
N ALA A 289 -4.19 6.66 -21.70
CA ALA A 289 -5.00 6.43 -20.51
C ALA A 289 -6.24 7.33 -20.44
N ASP A 290 -6.10 8.59 -20.86
CA ASP A 290 -7.24 9.52 -21.02
C ASP A 290 -8.23 9.00 -22.09
N GLU A 291 -7.72 8.55 -23.24
CA GLU A 291 -8.52 7.94 -24.32
C GLU A 291 -9.24 6.66 -23.84
N ALA A 292 -8.60 5.84 -23.02
CA ALA A 292 -9.20 4.66 -22.41
C ALA A 292 -10.26 5.01 -21.35
N GLY A 293 -10.27 6.26 -20.84
CA GLY A 293 -11.27 6.78 -19.90
C GLY A 293 -10.92 6.60 -18.44
N PHE A 294 -9.66 6.41 -18.08
CA PHE A 294 -9.24 6.33 -16.66
C PHE A 294 -9.52 7.62 -15.90
N ASP A 295 -9.99 7.51 -14.67
CA ASP A 295 -10.32 8.64 -13.80
C ASP A 295 -9.11 9.28 -13.14
N LEU A 296 -8.00 8.52 -12.98
CA LEU A 296 -6.80 8.92 -12.25
C LEU A 296 -5.56 8.26 -12.83
N LEU A 297 -4.45 9.01 -12.85
CA LEU A 297 -3.11 8.49 -13.13
C LEU A 297 -2.24 8.58 -11.90
N GLU A 298 -1.50 7.50 -11.62
CA GLU A 298 -0.46 7.43 -10.61
C GLU A 298 0.89 7.15 -11.28
N TYR A 299 1.89 7.99 -11.05
CA TYR A 299 3.25 7.72 -11.51
C TYR A 299 4.01 6.90 -10.49
N HIS A 300 4.50 5.74 -10.91
CA HIS A 300 5.25 4.85 -10.03
C HIS A 300 6.68 5.34 -9.81
N CYS A 301 6.90 6.07 -8.70
CA CYS A 301 8.20 6.63 -8.34
C CYS A 301 8.90 5.86 -7.20
N ALA A 302 8.45 4.62 -6.89
CA ALA A 302 8.92 3.82 -5.76
C ALA A 302 9.59 2.50 -6.20
N HIS A 303 9.84 1.61 -5.25
CA HIS A 303 10.26 0.21 -5.38
C HIS A 303 11.58 -0.04 -6.13
N GLY A 304 12.40 0.98 -6.34
CA GLY A 304 13.66 0.85 -7.08
C GLY A 304 13.49 0.77 -8.60
N TYR A 305 12.29 1.07 -9.12
CA TYR A 305 12.02 1.20 -10.55
C TYR A 305 12.66 2.47 -11.15
N LEU A 306 12.44 2.76 -12.42
CA LEU A 306 13.19 3.78 -13.13
C LEU A 306 13.19 5.13 -12.42
N MET A 307 12.02 5.70 -12.10
CA MET A 307 11.94 7.01 -11.44
C MET A 307 12.60 6.98 -10.05
N SER A 308 12.36 5.92 -9.27
CA SER A 308 13.01 5.70 -8.00
C SER A 308 14.55 5.63 -8.13
N SER A 309 15.05 5.07 -9.23
CA SER A 309 16.51 4.93 -9.45
C SER A 309 17.23 6.27 -9.57
N PHE A 310 16.54 7.32 -10.03
CA PHE A 310 17.06 8.69 -10.05
C PHE A 310 17.00 9.34 -8.67
N LEU A 311 15.91 9.13 -7.92
CA LEU A 311 15.66 9.79 -6.63
C LEU A 311 16.63 9.33 -5.53
N THR A 312 16.97 8.05 -5.47
CA THR A 312 17.82 7.52 -4.40
C THR A 312 19.30 7.56 -4.73
N PRO A 313 20.19 7.99 -3.81
CA PRO A 313 21.63 7.96 -4.02
C PRO A 313 22.20 6.52 -4.05
N VAL A 314 21.42 5.50 -3.62
CA VAL A 314 21.86 4.10 -3.65
C VAL A 314 22.00 3.57 -5.09
N SER A 315 21.17 4.05 -6.02
CA SER A 315 21.18 3.62 -7.42
C SER A 315 21.49 4.75 -8.41
N ASN A 316 21.84 5.94 -7.90
CA ASN A 316 22.22 7.09 -8.71
C ASN A 316 23.57 7.63 -8.25
N ASN A 317 24.64 7.25 -8.99
CA ASN A 317 25.99 7.75 -8.80
C ASN A 317 26.42 8.72 -9.91
N ARG A 318 25.44 9.32 -10.63
CA ARG A 318 25.69 10.31 -11.69
C ARG A 318 26.40 11.55 -11.13
N THR A 319 27.22 12.13 -11.99
CA THR A 319 27.96 13.38 -11.69
C THR A 319 27.47 14.58 -12.50
N ASP A 320 26.45 14.38 -13.32
CA ASP A 320 25.77 15.41 -14.11
C ASP A 320 24.63 16.10 -13.33
N GLU A 321 23.83 16.91 -14.03
CA GLU A 321 22.69 17.65 -13.44
C GLU A 321 21.54 16.79 -12.92
N TYR A 322 21.60 15.45 -13.09
CA TYR A 322 20.63 14.47 -12.60
C TYR A 322 21.18 13.60 -11.44
N GLY A 323 22.36 13.95 -10.89
CA GLY A 323 23.00 13.24 -9.80
C GLY A 323 23.44 14.14 -8.66
N GLY A 324 23.98 13.55 -7.57
CA GLY A 324 24.49 14.29 -6.41
C GLY A 324 23.41 14.79 -5.49
N SER A 325 23.09 16.10 -5.47
CA SER A 325 22.13 16.69 -4.54
C SER A 325 20.70 16.17 -4.76
N LEU A 326 19.82 16.31 -3.75
CA LEU A 326 18.43 15.91 -3.85
C LEU A 326 17.73 16.69 -4.98
N GLU A 327 17.98 17.99 -5.09
CA GLU A 327 17.41 18.87 -6.11
C GLU A 327 17.75 18.37 -7.52
N ASN A 328 19.00 17.93 -7.74
CA ASN A 328 19.42 17.37 -9.02
C ASN A 328 18.73 16.04 -9.31
N ARG A 329 18.62 15.16 -8.30
CA ARG A 329 17.97 13.85 -8.46
C ARG A 329 16.45 13.95 -8.65
N MET A 330 15.84 15.07 -8.31
CA MET A 330 14.40 15.36 -8.49
C MET A 330 14.08 16.11 -9.78
N ARG A 331 15.08 16.41 -10.61
CA ARG A 331 14.98 17.24 -11.82
C ARG A 331 14.29 16.55 -13.04
#